data_140148c4f4f929193c3b29660354764c
#
_entry.id   140148c4f4f929193c3b29660354764c
#
_cell.length_a   1.000
_cell.length_b   1.000
_cell.length_c   1.000
_cell.angle_alpha   90.00
_cell.angle_beta   90.00
_cell.angle_gamma   90.00
#
_symmetry.space_group_name_H-M   'P 1'
#
loop_
_entity.id
_entity.type
_entity.pdbx_description
1 polymer ?
#
loop_
_entity_poly.entity_id
_entity_poly.type
_entity_poly.pdbx_seq_one_letter_code
_entity_poly.pdbx_strand_id
1 'polypeptide(L)'
;LFKEETGMAETKYGKYIIKEPLEKARESSALHICGEDDCFGAVFPNFPAECQMFYIDQPNLMIPKPHAHDVDELFFIFSSNPKNLHEFDAEIEIYFGEEGEKNIVNTTSIVYIPKGLIHCPVNIVKVNKPFMWMHILFTGNYTLSEGDVSLHPAHSSRQHYSPEEAEKLRKGVS
;
A
#
# COMPACT_ATOMS: atom_id res chain seq x y z
N LEU A 1 11.46 -13.69 -10.89
CA LEU A 1 12.48 -14.75 -10.61
C LEU A 1 13.46 -14.20 -9.59
N PHE A 2 13.03 -14.08 -8.33
CA PHE A 2 13.94 -13.72 -7.24
C PHE A 2 14.68 -14.99 -6.81
N LYS A 3 15.81 -15.22 -7.42
CA LYS A 3 16.89 -16.02 -6.88
C LYS A 3 18.02 -15.08 -6.52
N GLU A 4 17.98 -14.54 -5.33
CA GLU A 4 19.19 -14.15 -4.63
C GLU A 4 19.16 -14.73 -3.23
N GLU A 5 20.17 -15.51 -2.97
CA GLU A 5 20.46 -16.25 -1.76
C GLU A 5 20.59 -15.30 -0.57
N THR A 6 19.52 -15.10 0.16
CA THR A 6 19.65 -14.71 1.55
C THR A 6 20.08 -15.97 2.31
N GLY A 7 21.36 -16.05 2.67
CA GLY A 7 21.99 -17.21 3.30
C GLY A 7 21.43 -17.53 4.69
N MET A 8 20.18 -17.98 4.72
CA MET A 8 19.55 -18.53 5.91
C MET A 8 19.36 -20.02 5.72
N ALA A 9 19.69 -20.78 6.75
CA ALA A 9 19.38 -22.18 6.80
C ALA A 9 17.91 -22.39 6.45
N GLU A 10 17.64 -23.20 5.42
CA GLU A 10 16.30 -23.53 4.97
C GLU A 10 15.56 -24.26 6.10
N THR A 11 14.71 -23.54 6.82
CA THR A 11 13.82 -24.17 7.79
C THR A 11 12.58 -24.68 7.05
N LYS A 12 11.94 -25.71 7.58
CA LYS A 12 10.72 -26.32 7.02
C LYS A 12 9.64 -25.28 6.66
N TYR A 13 9.52 -24.23 7.45
CA TYR A 13 8.47 -23.21 7.32
C TYR A 13 9.01 -21.83 6.85
N GLY A 14 10.31 -21.74 6.58
CA GLY A 14 10.94 -20.49 6.10
C GLY A 14 10.31 -19.94 4.83
N LYS A 15 9.78 -20.82 3.97
CA LYS A 15 9.08 -20.45 2.73
C LYS A 15 7.80 -19.60 2.95
N TYR A 16 7.28 -19.53 4.18
CA TYR A 16 6.13 -18.70 4.52
C TYR A 16 6.53 -17.37 5.17
N ILE A 17 7.82 -17.10 5.28
CA ILE A 17 8.33 -15.88 5.91
C ILE A 17 9.06 -15.07 4.84
N ILE A 18 8.49 -13.91 4.53
CA ILE A 18 9.15 -12.90 3.70
C ILE A 18 9.76 -11.89 4.65
N LYS A 19 11.07 -11.74 4.55
CA LYS A 19 11.79 -10.77 5.36
C LYS A 19 12.05 -9.52 4.56
N GLU A 20 11.79 -8.38 5.19
CA GLU A 20 12.02 -7.06 4.61
C GLU A 20 11.38 -6.88 3.21
N PRO A 21 10.06 -7.17 3.05
CA PRO A 21 9.38 -6.97 1.78
C PRO A 21 9.15 -5.47 1.53
N LEU A 22 10.22 -4.69 1.61
CA LEU A 22 10.17 -3.24 1.55
C LEU A 22 10.65 -2.75 0.19
N GLU A 23 9.90 -1.84 -0.38
CA GLU A 23 10.24 -1.15 -1.62
C GLU A 23 10.36 0.35 -1.38
N LYS A 24 11.14 1.01 -2.21
CA LYS A 24 11.21 2.48 -2.25
C LYS A 24 9.94 2.97 -2.95
N ALA A 25 9.00 3.52 -2.19
CA ALA A 25 7.86 4.23 -2.74
C ALA A 25 8.25 5.66 -3.07
N ARG A 26 7.42 6.37 -3.83
CA ARG A 26 7.65 7.78 -4.17
C ARG A 26 7.75 8.65 -2.91
N GLU A 27 6.95 8.35 -1.93
CA GLU A 27 6.74 9.13 -0.71
C GLU A 27 7.48 8.54 0.49
N SER A 28 7.72 7.22 0.49
CA SER A 28 8.31 6.55 1.66
C SER A 28 8.59 5.07 1.36
N SER A 29 8.94 4.32 2.38
CA SER A 29 8.99 2.86 2.31
C SER A 29 7.60 2.27 2.25
N ALA A 30 7.40 1.30 1.39
CA ALA A 30 6.16 0.54 1.28
C ALA A 30 6.40 -0.95 1.56
N LEU A 31 5.40 -1.59 2.12
CA LEU A 31 5.36 -3.04 2.30
C LEU A 31 4.27 -3.59 1.40
N HIS A 32 4.63 -4.51 0.52
CA HIS A 32 3.71 -5.07 -0.44
C HIS A 32 3.63 -6.59 -0.30
N ILE A 33 2.40 -7.10 -0.35
CA ILE A 33 2.11 -8.53 -0.43
C ILE A 33 1.04 -8.70 -1.50
N CYS A 34 1.31 -9.56 -2.46
CA CYS A 34 0.40 -9.84 -3.56
C CYS A 34 0.00 -11.32 -3.57
N GLY A 35 -1.13 -11.62 -4.18
CA GLY A 35 -1.60 -12.98 -4.39
C GLY A 35 -0.90 -13.70 -5.54
N GLU A 36 -1.63 -14.03 -6.59
CA GLU A 36 -1.11 -14.83 -7.71
C GLU A 36 -0.29 -14.03 -8.72
N ASP A 37 -0.52 -12.74 -8.78
CA ASP A 37 0.15 -11.84 -9.72
C ASP A 37 1.34 -11.17 -9.03
N ASP A 38 2.55 -11.38 -9.55
CA ASP A 38 3.77 -10.76 -9.02
C ASP A 38 3.78 -9.25 -9.29
N CYS A 39 2.65 -8.60 -9.02
CA CYS A 39 2.53 -7.20 -9.31
C CYS A 39 3.17 -6.30 -8.27
N PHE A 40 3.29 -6.71 -7.02
CA PHE A 40 3.72 -5.85 -5.93
C PHE A 40 4.77 -6.46 -4.99
N GLY A 41 5.74 -7.19 -5.51
CA GLY A 41 6.87 -7.66 -4.71
C GLY A 41 6.70 -9.09 -4.20
N ALA A 42 6.36 -9.27 -2.94
CA ALA A 42 6.31 -10.59 -2.34
C ALA A 42 5.00 -11.32 -2.66
N VAL A 43 5.09 -12.51 -3.23
CA VAL A 43 3.96 -13.33 -3.65
C VAL A 43 3.85 -14.59 -2.80
N PHE A 44 2.64 -14.83 -2.28
CA PHE A 44 2.27 -16.12 -1.71
C PHE A 44 1.32 -16.83 -2.68
N PRO A 45 1.65 -18.03 -3.18
CA PRO A 45 0.76 -18.79 -4.04
C PRO A 45 -0.59 -19.01 -3.37
N ASN A 46 -1.66 -18.72 -4.09
CA ASN A 46 -3.05 -18.81 -3.62
C ASN A 46 -3.40 -17.90 -2.42
N PHE A 47 -2.66 -16.82 -2.20
CA PHE A 47 -3.05 -15.82 -1.22
C PHE A 47 -4.23 -15.00 -1.78
N PRO A 48 -5.42 -15.04 -1.15
CA PRO A 48 -6.64 -14.49 -1.74
C PRO A 48 -6.81 -12.99 -1.47
N ALA A 49 -5.72 -12.27 -1.35
CA ALA A 49 -5.76 -10.83 -1.13
C ALA A 49 -4.49 -10.15 -1.64
N GLU A 50 -4.64 -8.92 -2.08
CA GLU A 50 -3.55 -7.97 -2.25
C GLU A 50 -3.51 -7.04 -1.04
N CYS A 51 -2.34 -6.76 -0.53
CA CYS A 51 -2.15 -5.86 0.59
C CYS A 51 -0.96 -4.94 0.34
N GLN A 52 -1.19 -3.65 0.50
CA GLN A 52 -0.12 -2.64 0.48
C GLN A 52 -0.18 -1.79 1.73
N MET A 53 0.96 -1.43 2.27
CA MET A 53 1.08 -0.53 3.41
C MET A 53 2.11 0.55 3.14
N PHE A 54 1.74 1.79 3.40
CA PHE A 54 2.56 2.98 3.17
C PHE A 54 2.71 3.78 4.46
N TYR A 55 3.88 4.35 4.64
CA TYR A 55 4.13 5.42 5.59
C TYR A 55 4.02 6.74 4.83
N ILE A 56 3.10 7.59 5.23
CA ILE A 56 2.79 8.85 4.57
C ILE A 56 3.25 10.01 5.46
N ASP A 57 4.16 10.81 4.98
CA ASP A 57 4.77 11.94 5.71
C ASP A 57 4.61 13.29 5.02
N GLN A 58 4.03 13.34 3.84
CA GLN A 58 3.80 14.57 3.08
C GLN A 58 2.50 14.50 2.26
N PRO A 59 1.91 15.67 1.92
CA PRO A 59 0.75 15.73 1.03
C PRO A 59 1.05 15.14 -0.35
N ASN A 60 0.06 14.44 -0.91
CA ASN A 60 0.20 13.82 -2.21
C ASN A 60 -1.16 13.41 -2.79
N LEU A 61 -1.26 13.36 -4.12
CA LEU A 61 -2.39 12.80 -4.85
C LEU A 61 -2.09 11.33 -5.17
N MET A 62 -2.55 10.41 -4.30
CA MET A 62 -2.20 9.00 -4.42
C MET A 62 -2.78 8.36 -5.68
N ILE A 63 -4.07 8.51 -5.91
CA ILE A 63 -4.79 7.89 -7.02
C ILE A 63 -5.64 8.98 -7.68
N PRO A 64 -5.23 9.48 -8.87
CA PRO A 64 -5.82 10.68 -9.44
C PRO A 64 -7.15 10.44 -10.17
N LYS A 65 -7.48 9.20 -10.55
CA LYS A 65 -8.66 8.93 -11.37
C LYS A 65 -9.69 8.05 -10.66
N PRO A 66 -10.99 8.35 -10.82
CA PRO A 66 -12.07 7.46 -10.40
C PRO A 66 -11.98 6.10 -11.09
N HIS A 67 -12.22 5.04 -10.33
CA HIS A 67 -12.28 3.67 -10.80
C HIS A 67 -13.13 2.80 -9.85
N ALA A 68 -13.35 1.55 -10.21
CA ALA A 68 -14.01 0.57 -9.37
C ALA A 68 -13.32 -0.79 -9.52
N HIS A 69 -13.42 -1.62 -8.47
CA HIS A 69 -12.96 -2.99 -8.49
C HIS A 69 -14.14 -3.96 -8.57
N ASP A 70 -13.89 -5.17 -9.04
CA ASP A 70 -14.87 -6.26 -9.03
C ASP A 70 -14.85 -7.07 -7.71
N VAL A 71 -14.14 -6.56 -6.71
CA VAL A 71 -13.99 -7.11 -5.36
C VAL A 71 -14.13 -6.00 -4.31
N ASP A 72 -14.31 -6.40 -3.06
CA ASP A 72 -14.31 -5.46 -1.94
C ASP A 72 -12.89 -4.98 -1.63
N GLU A 73 -12.79 -3.74 -1.13
CA GLU A 73 -11.55 -3.12 -0.70
C GLU A 73 -11.70 -2.49 0.69
N LEU A 74 -10.60 -2.49 1.44
CA LEU A 74 -10.51 -1.81 2.74
C LEU A 74 -9.30 -0.87 2.77
N PHE A 75 -9.51 0.34 3.26
CA PHE A 75 -8.42 1.21 3.72
C PHE A 75 -8.37 1.22 5.24
N PHE A 76 -7.17 1.05 5.76
CA PHE A 76 -6.85 1.27 7.16
C PHE A 76 -5.96 2.50 7.23
N ILE A 77 -6.41 3.53 7.90
CA ILE A 77 -5.76 4.83 8.02
C ILE A 77 -5.56 5.10 9.51
N PHE A 78 -4.32 5.13 9.97
CA PHE A 78 -4.05 5.24 11.39
C PHE A 78 -2.73 5.97 11.69
N SER A 79 -2.65 6.54 12.89
CA SER A 79 -1.44 7.21 13.37
C SER A 79 -0.20 6.31 13.25
N SER A 80 0.92 6.89 12.87
CA SER A 80 2.23 6.21 12.96
C SER A 80 2.77 6.12 14.40
N ASN A 81 2.10 6.73 15.37
CA ASN A 81 2.48 6.60 16.79
C ASN A 81 1.87 5.34 17.40
N PRO A 82 2.66 4.26 17.62
CA PRO A 82 2.14 3.01 18.14
C PRO A 82 1.64 3.09 19.58
N LYS A 83 1.97 4.16 20.30
CA LYS A 83 1.54 4.40 21.68
C LYS A 83 0.21 5.15 21.76
N ASN A 84 -0.19 5.80 20.67
CA ASN A 84 -1.42 6.58 20.62
C ASN A 84 -1.97 6.66 19.19
N LEU A 85 -2.83 5.73 18.83
CA LEU A 85 -3.47 5.70 17.52
C LEU A 85 -4.48 6.83 17.31
N HIS A 86 -4.89 7.55 18.36
CA HIS A 86 -5.72 8.74 18.25
C HIS A 86 -4.94 9.99 17.83
N GLU A 87 -3.62 9.94 17.86
CA GLU A 87 -2.76 11.05 17.46
C GLU A 87 -2.67 11.13 15.93
N PHE A 88 -3.78 11.47 15.29
CA PHE A 88 -3.87 11.63 13.85
C PHE A 88 -3.96 13.13 13.53
N ASP A 89 -3.03 13.66 12.73
CA ASP A 89 -3.00 15.07 12.33
C ASP A 89 -2.66 15.19 10.84
N ALA A 90 -3.59 14.71 10.04
CA ALA A 90 -3.59 14.79 8.60
C ALA A 90 -5.03 15.01 8.08
N GLU A 91 -5.16 15.39 6.82
CA GLU A 91 -6.44 15.52 6.15
C GLU A 91 -6.37 14.85 4.78
N ILE A 92 -7.33 13.95 4.53
CA ILE A 92 -7.42 13.15 3.33
C ILE A 92 -8.80 13.35 2.73
N GLU A 93 -8.87 13.69 1.46
CA GLU A 93 -10.10 13.73 0.69
C GLU A 93 -10.24 12.43 -0.11
N ILE A 94 -11.34 11.72 0.08
CA ILE A 94 -11.70 10.52 -0.67
C ILE A 94 -13.02 10.77 -1.38
N TYR A 95 -13.06 10.49 -2.66
CA TYR A 95 -14.23 10.74 -3.49
C TYR A 95 -14.91 9.43 -3.85
N PHE A 96 -16.26 9.40 -3.78
CA PHE A 96 -17.08 8.23 -4.05
C PHE A 96 -18.22 8.53 -5.02
N GLY A 97 -18.67 7.49 -5.72
CA GLY A 97 -19.80 7.53 -6.64
C GLY A 97 -19.48 8.22 -7.97
N GLU A 98 -20.42 8.12 -8.90
CA GLU A 98 -20.35 8.81 -10.20
C GLU A 98 -20.39 10.34 -10.01
N GLU A 99 -21.08 10.80 -9.00
CA GLU A 99 -21.21 12.20 -8.61
C GLU A 99 -19.93 12.77 -7.98
N GLY A 100 -18.97 11.91 -7.60
CA GLY A 100 -17.72 12.32 -6.96
C GLY A 100 -17.97 12.97 -5.59
N GLU A 101 -18.80 12.37 -4.75
CA GLU A 101 -19.04 12.87 -3.39
C GLU A 101 -17.74 12.87 -2.59
N LYS A 102 -17.36 14.07 -2.11
CA LYS A 102 -16.17 14.27 -1.31
C LYS A 102 -16.40 13.91 0.16
N ASN A 103 -15.57 13.03 0.67
CA ASN A 103 -15.52 12.65 2.08
C ASN A 103 -14.16 12.99 2.67
N ILE A 104 -14.16 13.55 3.89
CA ILE A 104 -12.93 13.94 4.58
C ILE A 104 -12.62 12.93 5.68
N VAL A 105 -11.40 12.41 5.66
CA VAL A 105 -10.83 11.59 6.71
C VAL A 105 -9.73 12.39 7.41
N ASN A 106 -9.96 12.70 8.68
CA ASN A 106 -9.03 13.46 9.53
C ASN A 106 -8.84 12.85 10.92
N THR A 107 -9.19 11.59 11.06
CA THR A 107 -8.97 10.76 12.25
C THR A 107 -8.54 9.37 11.84
N THR A 108 -8.05 8.56 12.79
CA THR A 108 -7.88 7.12 12.57
C THR A 108 -9.19 6.50 12.12
N SER A 109 -9.19 5.85 10.96
CA SER A 109 -10.40 5.39 10.26
C SER A 109 -10.20 4.07 9.54
N ILE A 110 -11.29 3.35 9.32
CA ILE A 110 -11.38 2.28 8.35
C ILE A 110 -12.40 2.71 7.30
N VAL A 111 -12.05 2.59 6.03
CA VAL A 111 -12.95 2.85 4.90
C VAL A 111 -13.23 1.53 4.21
N TYR A 112 -14.50 1.19 4.09
CA TYR A 112 -14.96 0.03 3.34
C TYR A 112 -15.49 0.47 1.97
N ILE A 113 -14.96 -0.12 0.93
CA ILE A 113 -15.33 0.13 -0.46
C ILE A 113 -15.92 -1.18 -1.01
N PRO A 114 -17.26 -1.26 -1.13
CA PRO A 114 -17.88 -2.46 -1.68
C PRO A 114 -17.57 -2.61 -3.18
N LYS A 115 -17.54 -3.83 -3.63
CA LYS A 115 -17.42 -4.20 -5.03
C LYS A 115 -18.29 -3.30 -5.92
N GLY A 116 -17.70 -2.74 -6.97
CA GLY A 116 -18.37 -1.91 -7.97
C GLY A 116 -18.62 -0.46 -7.56
N LEU A 117 -18.30 -0.05 -6.32
CA LEU A 117 -18.39 1.36 -5.95
C LEU A 117 -17.26 2.15 -6.61
N ILE A 118 -17.63 3.12 -7.44
CA ILE A 118 -16.68 4.08 -7.99
C ILE A 118 -16.07 4.89 -6.84
N HIS A 119 -14.77 4.95 -6.81
CA HIS A 119 -14.01 5.68 -5.79
C HIS A 119 -12.77 6.33 -6.39
N CYS A 120 -12.11 7.18 -5.62
CA CYS A 120 -11.02 8.06 -6.04
C CYS A 120 -11.52 9.30 -6.82
N PRO A 121 -10.68 10.36 -6.87
CA PRO A 121 -9.30 10.40 -6.37
C PRO A 121 -9.19 10.27 -4.84
N VAL A 122 -7.99 9.86 -4.39
CA VAL A 122 -7.55 9.99 -3.01
C VAL A 122 -6.50 11.09 -2.96
N ASN A 123 -6.83 12.18 -2.31
CA ASN A 123 -5.97 13.35 -2.22
C ASN A 123 -5.59 13.63 -0.75
N ILE A 124 -4.33 13.45 -0.41
CA ILE A 124 -3.80 13.78 0.90
C ILE A 124 -3.42 15.25 0.89
N VAL A 125 -4.30 16.09 1.45
CA VAL A 125 -4.16 17.56 1.35
C VAL A 125 -3.26 18.14 2.43
N LYS A 126 -3.15 17.46 3.57
CA LYS A 126 -2.37 17.95 4.70
C LYS A 126 -1.79 16.78 5.50
N VAL A 127 -0.52 16.92 5.90
CA VAL A 127 0.16 16.00 6.81
C VAL A 127 0.99 16.82 7.79
N ASN A 128 0.49 17.02 9.01
CA ASN A 128 1.26 17.65 10.09
C ASN A 128 2.01 16.58 10.90
N LYS A 129 1.43 15.36 10.98
CA LYS A 129 2.06 14.18 11.57
C LYS A 129 1.96 13.01 10.60
N PRO A 130 3.05 12.27 10.40
CA PRO A 130 3.02 11.10 9.55
C PRO A 130 1.97 10.08 10.02
N PHE A 131 1.46 9.33 9.07
CA PHE A 131 0.49 8.28 9.34
C PHE A 131 0.75 7.04 8.50
N MET A 132 0.12 5.94 8.87
CA MET A 132 0.15 4.70 8.13
C MET A 132 -1.14 4.56 7.32
N TRP A 133 -0.98 4.19 6.07
CA TRP A 133 -2.06 3.80 5.18
C TRP A 133 -1.84 2.35 4.76
N MET A 134 -2.84 1.52 4.94
CA MET A 134 -2.84 0.17 4.38
C MET A 134 -4.12 -0.03 3.58
N HIS A 135 -4.00 -0.63 2.40
CA HIS A 135 -5.16 -1.10 1.67
C HIS A 135 -5.10 -2.62 1.47
N ILE A 136 -6.26 -3.23 1.40
CA ILE A 136 -6.44 -4.64 1.14
C ILE A 136 -7.54 -4.81 0.11
N LEU A 137 -7.22 -5.46 -1.03
CA LEU A 137 -8.20 -5.96 -1.96
C LEU A 137 -8.34 -7.47 -1.75
N PHE A 138 -9.59 -7.94 -1.68
CA PHE A 138 -9.88 -9.36 -1.46
C PHE A 138 -9.81 -10.17 -2.76
N THR A 139 -8.68 -10.06 -3.43
CA THR A 139 -8.36 -10.79 -4.67
C THR A 139 -6.89 -11.11 -4.74
N GLY A 140 -6.55 -12.24 -5.32
CA GLY A 140 -5.16 -12.57 -5.65
C GLY A 140 -4.66 -11.86 -6.92
N ASN A 141 -5.57 -11.29 -7.71
CA ASN A 141 -5.27 -10.58 -8.95
C ASN A 141 -5.80 -9.15 -8.85
N TYR A 142 -4.91 -8.18 -9.03
CA TYR A 142 -5.30 -6.78 -9.07
C TYR A 142 -5.96 -6.46 -10.40
N THR A 143 -7.26 -6.13 -10.37
CA THR A 143 -8.02 -5.73 -11.56
C THR A 143 -8.62 -4.35 -11.36
N LEU A 144 -8.46 -3.50 -12.36
CA LEU A 144 -9.15 -2.22 -12.49
C LEU A 144 -10.23 -2.32 -13.56
N SER A 145 -11.34 -1.59 -13.40
CA SER A 145 -12.30 -1.40 -14.48
C SER A 145 -11.65 -0.71 -15.68
N GLU A 146 -12.09 -1.06 -16.88
CA GLU A 146 -11.51 -0.59 -18.14
C GLU A 146 -11.23 0.92 -18.16
N GLY A 147 -10.00 1.26 -18.47
CA GLY A 147 -9.51 2.63 -18.67
C GLY A 147 -8.27 3.00 -17.89
N ASP A 148 -7.85 2.24 -16.90
CA ASP A 148 -6.86 2.69 -15.92
C ASP A 148 -5.66 1.78 -15.67
N VAL A 149 -5.38 0.84 -16.53
CA VAL A 149 -4.16 0.01 -16.49
C VAL A 149 -2.86 0.86 -16.55
N SER A 150 -2.99 2.13 -16.91
CA SER A 150 -1.84 3.04 -17.07
C SER A 150 -1.45 3.78 -15.78
N LEU A 151 -2.20 3.66 -14.70
CA LEU A 151 -1.95 4.45 -13.47
C LEU A 151 -1.08 3.75 -12.44
N HIS A 152 -1.01 2.44 -12.46
CA HIS A 152 0.09 1.80 -11.77
C HIS A 152 1.35 2.01 -12.60
N PRO A 153 2.35 2.75 -12.08
CA PRO A 153 3.64 2.81 -12.74
C PRO A 153 4.03 1.38 -13.00
N ALA A 154 4.24 1.09 -14.28
CA ALA A 154 4.52 -0.23 -14.75
C ALA A 154 5.49 -0.93 -13.78
N HIS A 155 5.23 -2.19 -13.51
CA HIS A 155 6.03 -3.09 -12.67
C HIS A 155 7.54 -3.00 -12.92
N SER A 156 7.96 -2.38 -14.01
CA SER A 156 9.35 -2.18 -14.42
C SER A 156 10.13 -1.10 -13.66
N SER A 157 9.50 -0.30 -12.82
CA SER A 157 10.16 0.83 -12.14
C SER A 157 10.33 0.65 -10.62
N ARG A 158 10.05 -0.51 -10.08
CA ARG A 158 10.22 -0.78 -8.66
C ARG A 158 11.68 -0.77 -8.27
N GLN A 159 11.98 0.01 -7.27
CA GLN A 159 13.32 0.09 -6.70
C GLN A 159 13.31 -0.55 -5.32
N HIS A 160 14.09 -1.59 -5.16
CA HIS A 160 14.36 -2.19 -3.86
C HIS A 160 15.52 -1.46 -3.19
N TYR A 161 15.54 -1.52 -1.87
CA TYR A 161 16.73 -1.10 -1.13
C TYR A 161 17.87 -2.05 -1.39
N SER A 162 19.07 -1.53 -1.67
CA SER A 162 20.27 -2.35 -1.66
C SER A 162 20.52 -2.89 -0.23
N PRO A 163 21.26 -4.00 -0.07
CA PRO A 163 21.61 -4.49 1.26
C PRO A 163 22.30 -3.45 2.15
N GLU A 164 23.10 -2.58 1.56
CA GLU A 164 23.79 -1.48 2.27
C GLU A 164 22.82 -0.38 2.72
N GLU A 165 21.88 0.01 1.88
CA GLU A 165 20.86 0.97 2.21
C GLU A 165 19.94 0.44 3.33
N ALA A 166 19.48 -0.79 3.21
CA ALA A 166 18.66 -1.44 4.22
C ALA A 166 19.39 -1.53 5.58
N GLU A 167 20.69 -1.83 5.56
CA GLU A 167 21.49 -1.87 6.79
C GLU A 167 21.68 -0.49 7.42
N LYS A 168 21.85 0.57 6.63
CA LYS A 168 21.90 1.95 7.14
C LYS A 168 20.58 2.33 7.80
N LEU A 169 19.44 2.06 7.13
CA LEU A 169 18.11 2.34 7.66
C LEU A 169 17.85 1.59 8.97
N ARG A 170 18.23 0.32 9.07
CA ARG A 170 18.13 -0.45 10.32
C ARG A 170 18.93 0.16 11.47
N LYS A 171 20.08 0.78 11.16
CA LYS A 171 20.93 1.46 12.16
C LYS A 171 20.49 2.89 12.47
N GLY A 172 19.46 3.42 11.79
CA GLY A 172 19.02 4.80 11.94
C GLY A 172 20.06 5.84 11.45
N VAL A 173 20.90 5.44 10.49
CA VAL A 173 21.89 6.33 9.87
C VAL A 173 21.34 6.75 8.52
N SER A 174 20.99 8.03 8.41
CA SER A 174 20.55 8.67 7.15
C SER A 174 21.73 9.03 6.24
#